data_8fbc70a0a81ffa3161b527cfb4e6797c
#
_entry.id   8fbc70a0a81ffa3161b527cfb4e6797c
#
_cell.length_a   1.000
_cell.length_b   1.000
_cell.length_c   1.000
_cell.angle_alpha   90.00
_cell.angle_beta   90.00
_cell.angle_gamma   90.00
#
_symmetry.space_group_name_H-M   'P 1'
#
loop_
_entity.id
_entity.type
_entity.pdbx_description
1 polymer ?
#
loop_
_entity_poly.entity_id
_entity_poly.type
_entity_poly.pdbx_seq_one_letter_code
_entity_poly.pdbx_strand_id
1 'polypeptide(L)'
;MPELKWRLLEYSEQGLSKNLALDESILINRKDKVVPDTLRLWQAQKSISIGRNDEVEESIDLSKCKIHGIEIARRISSSGVFYHDSGVLNFSIIVSESSYPIPKEPFNAYRILCDGILKALNRLNLEVTLDQLIQKLYVKSKIISKVAQFYFHDCILFQGFLIINSDLDFIDKVLKNSEKNLTSLKNELKMEQRVNEIKELLIQCFEDSLNIKLKKQSLKDYEKEISKKIYEKKYSSINWNLEGKTPLSFKDVLIELLIANPPTSMCKEVIEVVNKAISGLEDKVEVVIYRRGLGVPPGVRISGGLQKAAKESMIPSIVINGDLSYRKKVPSENELRDIILRNLTK
;
A
#
# COMPACT_ATOMS: atom_id res chain seq x y z
N MET A 1 -23.43 20.89 11.69
CA MET A 1 -23.35 19.62 10.95
C MET A 1 -23.17 18.52 11.98
N PRO A 2 -23.72 17.31 11.81
CA PRO A 2 -23.43 16.22 12.74
C PRO A 2 -21.92 15.96 12.77
N GLU A 3 -21.40 15.75 13.97
CA GLU A 3 -19.98 15.49 14.20
C GLU A 3 -19.58 14.16 13.53
N LEU A 4 -18.62 14.22 12.61
CA LEU A 4 -18.16 13.05 11.89
C LEU A 4 -17.33 12.14 12.81
N LYS A 5 -17.70 10.87 12.87
CA LYS A 5 -17.03 9.89 13.75
C LYS A 5 -16.11 9.00 12.93
N TRP A 6 -14.82 9.06 13.23
CA TRP A 6 -13.80 8.18 12.66
C TRP A 6 -13.34 7.15 13.69
N ARG A 7 -12.74 6.09 13.21
CA ARG A 7 -12.08 5.09 14.03
C ARG A 7 -10.65 5.55 14.37
N LEU A 8 -10.28 5.47 15.64
CA LEU A 8 -8.89 5.48 16.09
C LEU A 8 -8.42 4.04 16.26
N LEU A 9 -7.34 3.68 15.59
CA LEU A 9 -6.70 2.38 15.68
C LEU A 9 -5.26 2.56 16.19
N GLU A 10 -5.01 2.24 17.44
CA GLU A 10 -3.68 2.21 18.05
C GLU A 10 -3.18 0.76 18.04
N TYR A 11 -2.68 0.33 16.89
CA TYR A 11 -2.25 -1.06 16.70
C TYR A 11 -1.03 -1.14 15.77
N SER A 12 -0.01 -1.86 16.25
CA SER A 12 1.23 -2.13 15.50
C SER A 12 1.38 -3.62 15.30
N GLU A 13 1.71 -4.04 14.08
CA GLU A 13 2.16 -5.40 13.78
C GLU A 13 3.66 -5.55 14.08
N GLN A 14 4.09 -6.78 14.31
CA GLN A 14 5.51 -7.09 14.35
C GLN A 14 6.08 -7.10 12.91
N GLY A 15 6.99 -6.14 12.63
CA GLY A 15 7.58 -5.95 11.31
C GLY A 15 6.88 -4.90 10.45
N LEU A 16 7.67 -4.22 9.64
CA LEU A 16 7.22 -3.14 8.76
C LEU A 16 6.29 -3.66 7.68
N SER A 17 6.68 -4.74 7.01
CA SER A 17 5.92 -5.34 5.90
C SER A 17 4.48 -5.70 6.31
N LYS A 18 4.29 -6.20 7.55
CA LYS A 18 2.95 -6.50 8.08
C LYS A 18 2.15 -5.23 8.39
N ASN A 19 2.81 -4.18 8.89
CA ASN A 19 2.15 -2.89 9.10
C ASN A 19 1.65 -2.28 7.80
N LEU A 20 2.43 -2.36 6.73
CA LEU A 20 2.05 -1.87 5.41
C LEU A 20 0.93 -2.73 4.78
N ALA A 21 0.97 -4.05 4.97
CA ALA A 21 -0.11 -4.93 4.55
C ALA A 21 -1.43 -4.64 5.29
N LEU A 22 -1.35 -4.27 6.56
CA LEU A 22 -2.51 -3.87 7.35
C LEU A 22 -3.11 -2.56 6.85
N ASP A 23 -2.30 -1.55 6.54
CA ASP A 23 -2.80 -0.30 5.97
C ASP A 23 -3.54 -0.55 4.63
N GLU A 24 -3.00 -1.41 3.77
CA GLU A 24 -3.66 -1.79 2.52
C GLU A 24 -4.95 -2.59 2.76
N SER A 25 -4.98 -3.46 3.76
CA SER A 25 -6.19 -4.19 4.17
C SER A 25 -7.29 -3.23 4.64
N ILE A 26 -6.95 -2.25 5.48
CA ILE A 26 -7.91 -1.24 5.94
C ILE A 26 -8.44 -0.42 4.76
N LEU A 27 -7.58 -0.06 3.80
CA LEU A 27 -7.97 0.68 2.60
C LEU A 27 -8.97 -0.12 1.74
N ILE A 28 -8.72 -1.41 1.51
CA ILE A 28 -9.63 -2.29 0.79
C ILE A 28 -10.99 -2.38 1.50
N ASN A 29 -10.98 -2.64 2.80
CA ASN A 29 -12.20 -2.74 3.59
C ASN A 29 -12.96 -1.40 3.65
N ARG A 30 -12.25 -0.26 3.61
CA ARG A 30 -12.89 1.06 3.55
C ARG A 30 -13.55 1.32 2.22
N LYS A 31 -12.89 0.97 1.12
CA LYS A 31 -13.46 1.03 -0.24
C LYS A 31 -14.76 0.19 -0.30
N ASP A 32 -14.78 -0.98 0.30
CA ASP A 32 -15.96 -1.86 0.36
C ASP A 32 -16.99 -1.42 1.43
N LYS A 33 -16.76 -0.28 2.10
CA LYS A 33 -17.62 0.31 3.15
C LYS A 33 -17.82 -0.59 4.37
N VAL A 34 -16.93 -1.53 4.60
CA VAL A 34 -16.97 -2.48 5.73
C VAL A 34 -16.44 -1.85 7.02
N VAL A 35 -15.49 -0.92 6.90
CA VAL A 35 -14.94 -0.16 8.02
C VAL A 35 -15.16 1.35 7.85
N PRO A 36 -15.24 2.12 8.95
CA PRO A 36 -15.32 3.58 8.87
C PRO A 36 -13.98 4.20 8.47
N ASP A 37 -13.99 5.51 8.20
CA ASP A 37 -12.76 6.28 8.09
C ASP A 37 -11.90 6.08 9.32
N THR A 38 -10.59 5.97 9.13
CA THR A 38 -9.67 5.49 10.16
C THR A 38 -8.44 6.37 10.25
N LEU A 39 -8.10 6.83 11.46
CA LEU A 39 -6.76 7.24 11.84
C LEU A 39 -6.09 6.06 12.56
N ARG A 40 -4.97 5.60 12.03
CA ARG A 40 -4.13 4.58 12.67
C ARG A 40 -2.80 5.21 13.10
N LEU A 41 -2.42 4.99 14.37
CA LEU A 41 -1.13 5.37 14.94
C LEU A 41 -0.36 4.10 15.31
N TRP A 42 0.89 4.00 14.82
CA TRP A 42 1.68 2.79 14.98
C TRP A 42 3.19 3.06 15.00
N GLN A 43 3.93 2.10 15.52
CA GLN A 43 5.39 2.10 15.56
C GLN A 43 5.91 0.80 14.92
N ALA A 44 7.14 0.82 14.47
CA ALA A 44 7.84 -0.36 13.96
C ALA A 44 9.22 -0.47 14.61
N GLN A 45 9.84 -1.63 14.48
CA GLN A 45 11.26 -1.82 14.77
C GLN A 45 12.11 -1.17 13.69
N LYS A 46 13.45 -1.15 13.85
CA LYS A 46 14.38 -0.61 12.87
C LYS A 46 14.12 -1.16 11.47
N SER A 47 13.62 -0.30 10.62
CA SER A 47 13.20 -0.68 9.27
C SER A 47 13.13 0.54 8.35
N ILE A 48 13.06 0.29 7.05
CA ILE A 48 12.97 1.32 6.03
C ILE A 48 11.83 0.98 5.07
N SER A 49 10.88 1.90 4.90
CA SER A 49 9.89 1.80 3.84
C SER A 49 10.26 2.67 2.65
N ILE A 50 10.13 2.13 1.45
CA ILE A 50 10.44 2.78 0.17
C ILE A 50 9.13 3.09 -0.54
N GLY A 51 9.05 4.23 -1.18
CA GLY A 51 7.89 4.61 -1.98
C GLY A 51 7.70 3.70 -3.19
N ARG A 52 6.47 3.62 -3.69
CA ARG A 52 6.08 2.67 -4.76
C ARG A 52 6.98 2.73 -6.00
N ASN A 53 7.37 3.93 -6.40
CA ASN A 53 8.09 4.19 -7.64
C ASN A 53 9.58 4.52 -7.43
N ASP A 54 10.05 4.47 -6.18
CA ASP A 54 11.43 4.87 -5.87
C ASP A 54 12.40 3.71 -6.09
N GLU A 55 13.58 4.04 -6.60
CA GLU A 55 14.66 3.07 -6.77
C GLU A 55 15.40 2.86 -5.44
N VAL A 56 15.50 1.59 -5.06
CA VAL A 56 16.07 1.19 -3.77
C VAL A 56 17.51 1.65 -3.64
N GLU A 57 18.33 1.37 -4.68
CA GLU A 57 19.76 1.62 -4.67
C GLU A 57 20.14 3.10 -4.71
N GLU A 58 19.22 3.98 -5.15
CA GLU A 58 19.43 5.42 -5.15
C GLU A 58 19.20 6.02 -3.76
N SER A 59 18.35 5.40 -2.96
CA SER A 59 17.84 5.97 -1.70
C SER A 59 18.52 5.41 -0.45
N ILE A 60 18.97 4.15 -0.48
CA ILE A 60 19.52 3.46 0.70
C ILE A 60 20.79 2.68 0.39
N ASP A 61 21.58 2.46 1.43
CA ASP A 61 22.75 1.57 1.40
C ASP A 61 22.33 0.16 1.82
N LEU A 62 22.05 -0.70 0.82
CA LEU A 62 21.60 -2.07 1.04
C LEU A 62 22.59 -2.91 1.88
N SER A 63 23.89 -2.68 1.70
CA SER A 63 24.92 -3.41 2.42
C SER A 63 24.88 -3.07 3.91
N LYS A 64 24.74 -1.80 4.25
CA LYS A 64 24.61 -1.36 5.64
C LYS A 64 23.26 -1.79 6.23
N CYS A 65 22.17 -1.73 5.46
CA CYS A 65 20.88 -2.25 5.92
C CYS A 65 20.98 -3.72 6.30
N LYS A 66 21.66 -4.55 5.50
CA LYS A 66 21.89 -5.97 5.78
C LYS A 66 22.74 -6.18 7.04
N ILE A 67 23.83 -5.44 7.19
CA ILE A 67 24.73 -5.54 8.37
C ILE A 67 23.96 -5.22 9.65
N HIS A 68 23.07 -4.23 9.62
CA HIS A 68 22.31 -3.79 10.79
C HIS A 68 20.95 -4.48 10.96
N GLY A 69 20.63 -5.49 10.14
CA GLY A 69 19.38 -6.24 10.24
C GLY A 69 18.13 -5.39 9.99
N ILE A 70 18.23 -4.37 9.12
CA ILE A 70 17.11 -3.46 8.81
C ILE A 70 16.17 -4.13 7.83
N GLU A 71 14.92 -4.27 8.21
CA GLU A 71 13.86 -4.70 7.31
C GLU A 71 13.59 -3.61 6.26
N ILE A 72 13.50 -4.02 4.98
CA ILE A 72 13.17 -3.14 3.88
C ILE A 72 11.83 -3.57 3.29
N ALA A 73 10.88 -2.65 3.21
CA ALA A 73 9.57 -2.91 2.61
C ALA A 73 9.14 -1.76 1.70
N ARG A 74 8.38 -2.08 0.66
CA ARG A 74 7.86 -1.07 -0.27
C ARG A 74 6.41 -0.74 0.05
N ARG A 75 6.09 0.56 0.15
CA ARG A 75 4.73 1.06 0.31
C ARG A 75 3.97 1.05 -1.04
N ILE A 76 2.65 1.08 -0.98
CA ILE A 76 1.81 1.38 -2.15
C ILE A 76 1.75 2.88 -2.45
N SER A 77 2.01 3.73 -1.46
CA SER A 77 2.14 5.18 -1.62
C SER A 77 3.53 5.56 -2.15
N SER A 78 3.63 6.66 -2.87
CA SER A 78 4.90 7.23 -3.35
C SER A 78 5.47 8.22 -2.32
N SER A 79 6.63 8.81 -2.60
CA SER A 79 7.31 9.85 -1.80
C SER A 79 8.48 9.38 -0.96
N GLY A 80 9.54 8.92 -1.63
CA GLY A 80 10.85 8.70 -1.02
C GLY A 80 10.89 7.62 0.05
N VAL A 81 11.88 7.72 0.90
CA VAL A 81 12.16 6.75 1.95
C VAL A 81 11.70 7.25 3.30
N PHE A 82 11.07 6.36 4.10
CA PHE A 82 10.75 6.58 5.50
C PHE A 82 11.56 5.62 6.34
N TYR A 83 12.29 6.14 7.32
CA TYR A 83 12.94 5.33 8.35
C TYR A 83 11.99 5.14 9.54
N HIS A 84 12.03 3.97 10.16
CA HIS A 84 11.19 3.59 11.28
C HIS A 84 12.04 2.96 12.38
N ASP A 85 11.74 3.33 13.62
CA ASP A 85 12.19 2.69 14.85
C ASP A 85 11.24 3.05 16.02
N SER A 86 11.61 2.71 17.25
CA SER A 86 10.81 3.05 18.44
C SER A 86 10.75 4.55 18.74
N GLY A 87 11.62 5.36 18.14
CA GLY A 87 11.64 6.82 18.26
C GLY A 87 10.85 7.53 17.16
N VAL A 88 10.22 6.78 16.24
CA VAL A 88 9.36 7.30 15.17
C VAL A 88 7.92 6.91 15.44
N LEU A 89 7.01 7.87 15.37
CA LEU A 89 5.57 7.62 15.38
C LEU A 89 5.03 7.70 13.95
N ASN A 90 4.49 6.59 13.47
CA ASN A 90 3.84 6.52 12.17
C ASN A 90 2.33 6.77 12.31
N PHE A 91 1.75 7.34 11.26
CA PHE A 91 0.31 7.50 11.16
C PHE A 91 -0.17 7.15 9.76
N SER A 92 -1.38 6.60 9.70
CA SER A 92 -2.07 6.29 8.45
C SER A 92 -3.52 6.79 8.56
N ILE A 93 -3.94 7.64 7.63
CA ILE A 93 -5.31 8.10 7.50
C ILE A 93 -5.91 7.39 6.30
N ILE A 94 -6.98 6.65 6.51
CA ILE A 94 -7.74 5.99 5.46
C ILE A 94 -9.15 6.58 5.45
N VAL A 95 -9.51 7.24 4.38
CA VAL A 95 -10.74 8.01 4.29
C VAL A 95 -11.36 7.92 2.91
N SER A 96 -12.69 7.93 2.83
CA SER A 96 -13.44 7.96 1.56
C SER A 96 -13.95 9.36 1.26
N GLU A 97 -13.85 9.80 0.01
CA GLU A 97 -14.44 11.04 -0.49
C GLU A 97 -15.97 11.10 -0.28
N SER A 98 -16.61 9.93 -0.21
CA SER A 98 -18.07 9.86 0.01
C SER A 98 -18.50 10.16 1.44
N SER A 99 -17.59 10.08 2.42
CA SER A 99 -17.87 10.30 3.85
C SER A 99 -17.23 11.56 4.41
N TYR A 100 -16.19 12.05 3.80
CA TYR A 100 -15.46 13.24 4.22
C TYR A 100 -15.11 14.10 2.99
N PRO A 101 -15.33 15.43 3.02
CA PRO A 101 -15.12 16.30 1.86
C PRO A 101 -13.64 16.56 1.60
N ILE A 102 -12.96 15.56 1.02
CA ILE A 102 -11.58 15.69 0.58
C ILE A 102 -11.57 16.15 -0.88
N PRO A 103 -10.82 17.19 -1.21
CA PRO A 103 -10.63 17.61 -2.60
C PRO A 103 -10.01 16.50 -3.44
N LYS A 104 -10.46 16.36 -4.68
CA LYS A 104 -9.90 15.38 -5.64
C LYS A 104 -8.48 15.74 -6.09
N GLU A 105 -8.14 17.02 -6.04
CA GLU A 105 -6.79 17.48 -6.34
C GLU A 105 -5.84 17.04 -5.23
N PRO A 106 -4.81 16.25 -5.57
CA PRO A 106 -3.90 15.67 -4.59
C PRO A 106 -3.25 16.68 -3.64
N PHE A 107 -2.90 17.87 -4.14
CA PHE A 107 -2.28 18.92 -3.32
C PHE A 107 -3.22 19.51 -2.26
N ASN A 108 -4.49 19.67 -2.58
CA ASN A 108 -5.48 20.18 -1.63
C ASN A 108 -5.82 19.14 -0.55
N ALA A 109 -5.97 17.87 -0.93
CA ALA A 109 -6.14 16.77 0.01
C ALA A 109 -4.95 16.68 0.97
N TYR A 110 -3.75 16.78 0.43
CA TYR A 110 -2.50 16.79 1.18
C TYR A 110 -2.47 17.86 2.26
N ARG A 111 -2.81 19.12 1.93
CA ARG A 111 -2.83 20.22 2.88
C ARG A 111 -3.80 19.98 4.03
N ILE A 112 -5.00 19.48 3.74
CA ILE A 112 -6.02 19.21 4.75
C ILE A 112 -5.56 18.10 5.69
N LEU A 113 -5.00 17.01 5.15
CA LEU A 113 -4.59 15.86 5.95
C LEU A 113 -3.30 16.11 6.75
N CYS A 114 -2.45 17.05 6.32
CA CYS A 114 -1.28 17.47 7.09
C CYS A 114 -1.60 18.41 8.25
N ASP A 115 -2.76 19.07 8.27
CA ASP A 115 -3.05 20.15 9.23
C ASP A 115 -2.98 19.66 10.69
N GLY A 116 -3.35 18.40 10.96
CA GLY A 116 -3.22 17.81 12.30
C GLY A 116 -1.77 17.76 12.78
N ILE A 117 -0.82 17.41 11.92
CA ILE A 117 0.61 17.40 12.29
C ILE A 117 1.14 18.82 12.43
N LEU A 118 0.78 19.71 11.52
CA LEU A 118 1.17 21.12 11.59
C LEU A 118 0.71 21.74 12.91
N LYS A 119 -0.55 21.52 13.30
CA LYS A 119 -1.07 21.98 14.59
C LYS A 119 -0.33 21.39 15.79
N ALA A 120 -0.02 20.09 15.74
CA ALA A 120 0.71 19.45 16.83
C ALA A 120 2.12 20.04 17.01
N LEU A 121 2.85 20.23 15.91
CA LEU A 121 4.18 20.82 15.95
C LEU A 121 4.14 22.29 16.38
N ASN A 122 3.15 23.06 15.93
CA ASN A 122 2.93 24.44 16.39
C ASN A 122 2.60 24.53 17.89
N ARG A 123 1.81 23.59 18.43
CA ARG A 123 1.55 23.51 19.90
C ARG A 123 2.81 23.19 20.70
N LEU A 124 3.82 22.60 20.09
CA LEU A 124 5.15 22.42 20.67
C LEU A 124 6.07 23.62 20.45
N ASN A 125 5.54 24.77 20.02
CA ASN A 125 6.27 26.00 19.68
C ASN A 125 7.35 25.80 18.62
N LEU A 126 7.15 24.87 17.68
CA LEU A 126 8.01 24.68 16.54
C LEU A 126 7.43 25.39 15.31
N GLU A 127 8.22 26.25 14.69
CA GLU A 127 7.88 26.88 13.42
C GLU A 127 8.09 25.88 12.29
N VAL A 128 7.00 25.47 11.63
CA VAL A 128 7.00 24.40 10.62
C VAL A 128 6.62 24.92 9.24
N THR A 129 7.41 24.53 8.25
CA THR A 129 7.12 24.78 6.85
C THR A 129 6.73 23.49 6.15
N LEU A 130 5.62 23.52 5.42
CA LEU A 130 5.14 22.41 4.60
C LEU A 130 5.53 22.63 3.14
N ASP A 131 6.40 21.77 2.60
CA ASP A 131 6.61 21.68 1.17
C ASP A 131 5.65 20.68 0.55
N GLN A 132 4.64 21.19 -0.15
CA GLN A 132 3.59 20.36 -0.75
C GLN A 132 4.08 19.60 -1.99
N LEU A 133 5.10 20.08 -2.70
CA LEU A 133 5.60 19.45 -3.93
C LEU A 133 6.36 18.16 -3.64
N ILE A 134 7.20 18.22 -2.61
CA ILE A 134 8.05 17.08 -2.22
C ILE A 134 7.55 16.36 -0.96
N GLN A 135 6.39 16.77 -0.44
CA GLN A 135 5.67 16.10 0.65
C GLN A 135 6.49 15.97 1.94
N LYS A 136 7.17 17.07 2.33
CA LYS A 136 8.03 17.12 3.52
C LYS A 136 7.66 18.28 4.44
N LEU A 137 7.77 18.04 5.74
CA LEU A 137 7.62 19.07 6.79
C LEU A 137 8.99 19.40 7.36
N TYR A 138 9.28 20.69 7.43
CA TYR A 138 10.59 21.21 7.84
C TYR A 138 10.48 22.03 9.12
N VAL A 139 11.47 21.86 9.99
CA VAL A 139 11.78 22.79 11.10
C VAL A 139 13.19 23.31 10.85
N LYS A 140 13.36 24.63 10.73
CA LYS A 140 14.68 25.25 10.46
C LYS A 140 15.41 24.61 9.28
N SER A 141 14.72 24.35 8.18
CA SER A 141 15.25 23.71 6.97
C SER A 141 15.63 22.22 7.11
N LYS A 142 15.33 21.56 8.25
CA LYS A 142 15.54 20.13 8.45
C LYS A 142 14.21 19.39 8.44
N ILE A 143 14.20 18.21 7.86
CA ILE A 143 13.00 17.38 7.73
C ILE A 143 12.68 16.74 9.07
N ILE A 144 11.47 16.97 9.60
CA ILE A 144 10.97 16.36 10.82
C ILE A 144 9.90 15.30 10.55
N SER A 145 9.23 15.41 9.40
CA SER A 145 8.17 14.51 8.97
C SER A 145 8.13 14.43 7.45
N LYS A 146 7.78 13.28 6.93
CA LYS A 146 7.42 13.09 5.51
C LYS A 146 6.08 12.41 5.46
N VAL A 147 5.36 12.64 4.38
CA VAL A 147 4.05 12.04 4.14
C VAL A 147 3.93 11.58 2.69
N ALA A 148 3.02 10.66 2.46
CA ALA A 148 2.76 10.08 1.16
C ALA A 148 1.27 9.76 1.02
N GLN A 149 0.75 9.74 -0.19
CA GLN A 149 -0.65 9.41 -0.42
C GLN A 149 -0.81 8.40 -1.55
N PHE A 150 -1.88 7.64 -1.47
CA PHE A 150 -2.28 6.69 -2.50
C PHE A 150 -3.79 6.73 -2.67
N TYR A 151 -4.25 6.91 -3.91
CA TYR A 151 -5.67 6.91 -4.25
C TYR A 151 -6.09 5.53 -4.71
N PHE A 152 -7.19 5.03 -4.16
CA PHE A 152 -7.77 3.76 -4.51
C PHE A 152 -9.30 3.89 -4.59
N HIS A 153 -9.85 3.94 -5.80
CA HIS A 153 -11.25 4.30 -6.06
C HIS A 153 -11.61 5.67 -5.46
N ASP A 154 -12.61 5.71 -4.58
CA ASP A 154 -13.05 6.90 -3.83
C ASP A 154 -12.35 7.04 -2.47
N CYS A 155 -11.31 6.26 -2.21
CA CYS A 155 -10.58 6.26 -0.94
C CYS A 155 -9.16 6.77 -1.10
N ILE A 156 -8.68 7.40 -0.04
CA ILE A 156 -7.31 7.86 0.10
C ILE A 156 -6.66 7.15 1.27
N LEU A 157 -5.47 6.59 1.05
CA LEU A 157 -4.51 6.24 2.09
C LEU A 157 -3.46 7.33 2.16
N PHE A 158 -3.42 8.02 3.27
CA PHE A 158 -2.42 9.04 3.58
C PHE A 158 -1.54 8.53 4.72
N GLN A 159 -0.26 8.34 4.43
CA GLN A 159 0.71 7.77 5.36
C GLN A 159 1.79 8.79 5.68
N GLY A 160 2.28 8.79 6.89
CA GLY A 160 3.40 9.61 7.27
C GLY A 160 4.04 9.15 8.58
N PHE A 161 5.09 9.85 8.95
CA PHE A 161 5.78 9.65 10.22
C PHE A 161 6.21 10.97 10.83
N LEU A 162 6.43 10.96 12.14
CA LEU A 162 7.04 12.04 12.89
C LEU A 162 8.26 11.49 13.65
N ILE A 163 9.42 12.10 13.44
CA ILE A 163 10.65 11.71 14.15
C ILE A 163 10.62 12.35 15.55
N ILE A 164 10.54 11.52 16.58
CA ILE A 164 10.46 11.95 17.97
C ILE A 164 11.84 11.90 18.64
N ASN A 165 12.41 10.70 18.78
CA ASN A 165 13.64 10.47 19.56
C ASN A 165 14.70 9.63 18.81
N SER A 166 14.54 9.36 17.52
CA SER A 166 15.43 8.47 16.77
C SER A 166 16.87 8.95 16.73
N ASP A 167 17.79 8.02 16.62
CA ASP A 167 19.21 8.26 16.40
C ASP A 167 19.45 8.68 14.93
N LEU A 168 19.60 9.99 14.73
CA LEU A 168 19.79 10.57 13.40
C LEU A 168 21.13 10.21 12.79
N ASP A 169 22.19 10.05 13.60
CA ASP A 169 23.52 9.64 13.13
C ASP A 169 23.49 8.21 12.57
N PHE A 170 22.64 7.35 13.17
CA PHE A 170 22.42 6.01 12.64
C PHE A 170 21.63 6.05 11.33
N ILE A 171 20.58 6.86 11.26
CA ILE A 171 19.77 7.02 10.04
C ILE A 171 20.65 7.49 8.88
N ASP A 172 21.51 8.47 9.11
CA ASP A 172 22.44 9.01 8.10
C ASP A 172 23.46 7.99 7.57
N LYS A 173 23.74 6.92 8.32
CA LYS A 173 24.60 5.83 7.85
C LYS A 173 23.93 4.94 6.83
N VAL A 174 22.61 4.75 6.91
CA VAL A 174 21.86 3.81 6.07
C VAL A 174 21.14 4.46 4.92
N LEU A 175 20.82 5.77 5.02
CA LEU A 175 20.22 6.55 3.93
C LEU A 175 21.28 7.16 3.03
N LYS A 176 20.97 7.36 1.75
CA LYS A 176 21.79 8.10 0.80
C LYS A 176 21.45 9.59 0.81
N ASN A 177 22.26 10.41 0.17
CA ASN A 177 22.27 11.87 0.30
C ASN A 177 20.94 12.58 0.06
N SER A 178 20.11 12.09 -0.86
CA SER A 178 18.80 12.68 -1.16
C SER A 178 17.79 12.57 0.00
N GLU A 179 18.04 11.65 0.93
CA GLU A 179 17.14 11.33 2.04
C GLU A 179 17.63 11.82 3.41
N LYS A 180 18.78 12.51 3.43
CA LYS A 180 19.41 13.08 4.63
C LYS A 180 18.83 14.44 5.00
N ASN A 181 19.42 15.13 5.97
CA ASN A 181 18.98 16.41 6.51
C ASN A 181 17.72 16.29 7.38
N LEU A 182 17.74 15.30 8.28
CA LEU A 182 16.65 15.05 9.22
C LEU A 182 16.84 15.78 10.54
N THR A 183 15.73 16.02 11.25
CA THR A 183 15.72 16.41 12.65
C THR A 183 14.69 15.61 13.42
N SER A 184 14.64 15.76 14.75
CA SER A 184 13.69 15.10 15.64
C SER A 184 13.14 16.08 16.67
N LEU A 185 12.01 15.75 17.28
CA LEU A 185 11.47 16.53 18.40
C LEU A 185 12.49 16.66 19.52
N LYS A 186 13.22 15.58 19.84
CA LYS A 186 14.30 15.60 20.82
C LYS A 186 15.36 16.66 20.50
N ASN A 187 15.77 16.76 19.24
CA ASN A 187 16.79 17.71 18.83
C ASN A 187 16.30 19.16 18.84
N GLU A 188 15.06 19.39 18.40
CA GLU A 188 14.50 20.74 18.32
C GLU A 188 14.11 21.28 19.71
N LEU A 189 13.53 20.44 20.57
CA LEU A 189 13.10 20.80 21.91
C LEU A 189 14.20 20.64 22.98
N LYS A 190 15.37 20.09 22.60
CA LYS A 190 16.53 19.85 23.47
C LYS A 190 16.24 18.94 24.66
N MET A 191 15.23 18.09 24.54
CA MET A 191 14.85 17.11 25.55
C MET A 191 14.15 15.91 24.93
N GLU A 192 14.31 14.75 25.54
CA GLU A 192 13.64 13.54 25.12
C GLU A 192 12.11 13.65 25.33
N GLN A 193 11.36 13.22 24.34
CA GLN A 193 9.90 13.30 24.33
C GLN A 193 9.29 11.94 24.62
N ARG A 194 8.23 11.89 25.38
CA ARG A 194 7.44 10.67 25.57
C ARG A 194 6.55 10.43 24.36
N VAL A 195 6.78 9.33 23.64
CA VAL A 195 6.04 9.00 22.42
C VAL A 195 4.52 8.99 22.67
N ASN A 196 4.07 8.50 23.82
CA ASN A 196 2.64 8.48 24.14
C ASN A 196 2.05 9.89 24.32
N GLU A 197 2.78 10.84 24.87
CA GLU A 197 2.32 12.24 24.99
C GLU A 197 2.19 12.89 23.62
N ILE A 198 3.15 12.64 22.73
CA ILE A 198 3.09 13.10 21.33
C ILE A 198 1.94 12.45 20.56
N LYS A 199 1.67 11.17 20.83
CA LYS A 199 0.54 10.45 20.24
C LYS A 199 -0.81 11.08 20.66
N GLU A 200 -1.01 11.33 21.93
CA GLU A 200 -2.23 12.01 22.43
C GLU A 200 -2.39 13.42 21.85
N LEU A 201 -1.28 14.16 21.74
CA LEU A 201 -1.27 15.47 21.10
C LEU A 201 -1.70 15.39 19.63
N LEU A 202 -1.18 14.42 18.89
CA LEU A 202 -1.57 14.20 17.48
C LEU A 202 -3.05 13.84 17.35
N ILE A 203 -3.58 12.96 18.22
CA ILE A 203 -5.00 12.60 18.24
C ILE A 203 -5.86 13.85 18.37
N GLN A 204 -5.61 14.69 19.39
CA GLN A 204 -6.35 15.93 19.61
C GLN A 204 -6.23 16.88 18.40
N CYS A 205 -5.02 17.04 17.86
CA CYS A 205 -4.80 17.93 16.72
C CYS A 205 -5.48 17.44 15.45
N PHE A 206 -5.55 16.14 15.20
CA PHE A 206 -6.31 15.59 14.10
C PHE A 206 -7.83 15.76 14.29
N GLU A 207 -8.36 15.55 15.51
CA GLU A 207 -9.76 15.85 15.80
C GLU A 207 -10.09 17.31 15.50
N ASP A 208 -9.29 18.24 16.00
CA ASP A 208 -9.48 19.67 15.84
C ASP A 208 -9.30 20.15 14.39
N SER A 209 -8.36 19.57 13.65
CA SER A 209 -8.06 20.01 12.28
C SER A 209 -9.07 19.49 11.27
N LEU A 210 -9.50 18.25 11.46
CA LEU A 210 -10.41 17.58 10.53
C LEU A 210 -11.89 17.75 10.97
N ASN A 211 -12.13 18.38 12.11
CA ASN A 211 -13.47 18.54 12.72
C ASN A 211 -14.20 17.19 12.83
N ILE A 212 -13.54 16.22 13.45
CA ILE A 212 -14.02 14.84 13.63
C ILE A 212 -13.93 14.43 15.09
N LYS A 213 -14.59 13.32 15.45
CA LYS A 213 -14.36 12.60 16.70
C LYS A 213 -13.78 11.24 16.46
N LEU A 214 -12.68 10.96 17.14
CA LEU A 214 -11.97 9.70 17.07
C LEU A 214 -12.49 8.74 18.13
N LYS A 215 -13.04 7.59 17.72
CA LYS A 215 -13.47 6.54 18.62
C LYS A 215 -12.48 5.38 18.57
N LYS A 216 -11.81 5.11 19.67
CA LYS A 216 -10.91 3.97 19.79
C LYS A 216 -11.66 2.66 19.54
N GLN A 217 -11.12 1.84 18.66
CA GLN A 217 -11.65 0.52 18.31
C GLN A 217 -10.50 -0.47 18.10
N SER A 218 -10.82 -1.75 18.20
CA SER A 218 -9.89 -2.84 17.87
C SER A 218 -9.95 -3.23 16.40
N LEU A 219 -8.88 -3.83 15.92
CA LEU A 219 -8.78 -4.45 14.61
C LEU A 219 -9.76 -5.64 14.53
N LYS A 220 -10.49 -5.75 13.44
CA LYS A 220 -11.45 -6.83 13.21
C LYS A 220 -10.79 -8.05 12.58
N ASP A 221 -11.36 -9.23 12.79
CA ASP A 221 -10.73 -10.48 12.32
C ASP A 221 -10.64 -10.56 10.80
N TYR A 222 -11.65 -10.08 10.07
CA TYR A 222 -11.60 -10.00 8.61
C TYR A 222 -10.50 -9.06 8.09
N GLU A 223 -10.19 -7.97 8.80
CA GLU A 223 -9.06 -7.09 8.44
C GLU A 223 -7.73 -7.82 8.63
N LYS A 224 -7.58 -8.61 9.70
CA LYS A 224 -6.39 -9.44 9.94
C LYS A 224 -6.21 -10.50 8.86
N GLU A 225 -7.30 -11.17 8.47
CA GLU A 225 -7.27 -12.19 7.41
C GLU A 225 -6.85 -11.61 6.06
N ILE A 226 -7.45 -10.48 5.65
CA ILE A 226 -7.07 -9.78 4.42
C ILE A 226 -5.63 -9.30 4.51
N SER A 227 -5.23 -8.70 5.64
CA SER A 227 -3.85 -8.26 5.87
C SER A 227 -2.85 -9.40 5.74
N LYS A 228 -3.16 -10.58 6.32
CA LYS A 228 -2.34 -11.78 6.22
C LYS A 228 -2.17 -12.22 4.77
N LYS A 229 -3.28 -12.31 3.99
CA LYS A 229 -3.24 -12.67 2.57
C LYS A 229 -2.39 -11.68 1.74
N ILE A 230 -2.56 -10.37 1.98
CA ILE A 230 -1.77 -9.33 1.31
C ILE A 230 -0.29 -9.45 1.69
N TYR A 231 0.02 -9.67 2.97
CA TYR A 231 1.39 -9.88 3.42
C TYR A 231 2.03 -11.08 2.71
N GLU A 232 1.39 -12.25 2.76
CA GLU A 232 1.91 -13.49 2.18
C GLU A 232 2.15 -13.38 0.66
N LYS A 233 1.24 -12.74 -0.08
CA LYS A 233 1.32 -12.64 -1.54
C LYS A 233 2.13 -11.46 -2.06
N LYS A 234 2.32 -10.42 -1.26
CA LYS A 234 2.95 -9.18 -1.73
C LYS A 234 4.11 -8.74 -0.83
N TYR A 235 3.82 -8.36 0.43
CA TYR A 235 4.80 -7.70 1.28
C TYR A 235 5.88 -8.62 1.85
N SER A 236 5.72 -9.94 1.81
CA SER A 236 6.77 -10.91 2.09
C SER A 236 7.74 -11.12 0.92
N SER A 237 7.38 -10.63 -0.28
CA SER A 237 8.12 -10.88 -1.52
C SER A 237 9.25 -9.87 -1.73
N ILE A 238 10.44 -10.38 -2.06
CA ILE A 238 11.58 -9.58 -2.52
C ILE A 238 11.22 -8.82 -3.81
N ASN A 239 10.50 -9.45 -4.72
CA ASN A 239 10.09 -8.84 -5.98
C ASN A 239 9.26 -7.57 -5.76
N TRP A 240 8.35 -7.56 -4.76
CA TRP A 240 7.65 -6.34 -4.40
C TRP A 240 8.55 -5.35 -3.68
N ASN A 241 9.23 -5.78 -2.62
CA ASN A 241 9.94 -4.88 -1.72
C ASN A 241 11.14 -4.21 -2.39
N LEU A 242 11.92 -4.91 -3.19
CA LEU A 242 13.11 -4.37 -3.84
C LEU A 242 12.84 -3.91 -5.29
N GLU A 243 12.06 -4.67 -6.07
CA GLU A 243 11.87 -4.42 -7.49
C GLU A 243 10.56 -3.70 -7.84
N GLY A 244 9.66 -3.48 -6.86
CA GLY A 244 8.36 -2.84 -7.09
C GLY A 244 7.38 -3.64 -7.94
N LYS A 245 7.64 -4.93 -8.15
CA LYS A 245 6.80 -5.80 -8.96
C LYS A 245 5.59 -6.27 -8.16
N THR A 246 4.40 -5.81 -8.53
CA THR A 246 3.14 -6.27 -7.93
C THR A 246 2.87 -7.73 -8.26
N PRO A 247 2.24 -8.51 -7.38
CA PRO A 247 1.75 -9.84 -7.73
C PRO A 247 0.74 -9.77 -8.88
N LEU A 248 0.68 -10.82 -9.67
CA LEU A 248 -0.25 -10.93 -10.81
C LEU A 248 -1.71 -11.03 -10.33
N SER A 249 -1.92 -11.71 -9.21
CA SER A 249 -3.24 -11.90 -8.58
C SER A 249 -3.10 -12.05 -7.06
N PHE A 250 -4.15 -11.67 -6.34
CA PHE A 250 -4.30 -11.95 -4.91
C PHE A 250 -5.12 -13.21 -4.63
N LYS A 251 -5.76 -13.81 -5.65
CA LYS A 251 -6.40 -15.13 -5.56
C LYS A 251 -5.38 -16.25 -5.77
N ASP A 252 -5.76 -17.47 -5.40
CA ASP A 252 -4.83 -18.60 -5.42
C ASP A 252 -4.47 -19.02 -6.85
N VAL A 253 -5.42 -18.88 -7.78
CA VAL A 253 -5.22 -19.13 -9.21
C VAL A 253 -5.62 -17.92 -10.02
N LEU A 254 -4.74 -17.49 -10.93
CA LEU A 254 -5.02 -16.49 -11.95
C LEU A 254 -5.20 -17.20 -13.30
N ILE A 255 -6.34 -16.95 -13.94
CA ILE A 255 -6.60 -17.33 -15.32
C ILE A 255 -6.63 -16.06 -16.19
N GLU A 256 -5.70 -15.93 -17.10
CA GLU A 256 -5.65 -14.87 -18.07
C GLU A 256 -6.10 -15.40 -19.44
N LEU A 257 -7.14 -14.83 -20.01
CA LEU A 257 -7.66 -15.19 -21.34
C LEU A 257 -7.25 -14.13 -22.35
N LEU A 258 -6.61 -14.55 -23.45
CA LEU A 258 -6.42 -13.70 -24.62
C LEU A 258 -7.43 -14.08 -25.69
N ILE A 259 -8.32 -13.16 -26.04
CA ILE A 259 -9.38 -13.37 -27.05
C ILE A 259 -9.29 -12.36 -28.18
N ALA A 260 -9.96 -12.64 -29.29
CA ALA A 260 -10.11 -11.72 -30.42
C ALA A 260 -11.01 -10.52 -30.03
N ASN A 261 -10.90 -9.44 -30.78
CA ASN A 261 -11.81 -8.31 -30.71
C ASN A 261 -12.32 -7.96 -32.13
N PRO A 262 -13.60 -8.17 -32.43
CA PRO A 262 -14.65 -8.82 -31.61
C PRO A 262 -14.37 -10.31 -31.35
N PRO A 263 -14.94 -10.92 -30.27
CA PRO A 263 -14.74 -12.32 -29.94
C PRO A 263 -15.33 -13.26 -31.02
N THR A 264 -14.53 -14.24 -31.47
CA THR A 264 -14.99 -15.32 -32.37
C THR A 264 -15.87 -16.33 -31.63
N SER A 265 -16.49 -17.27 -32.34
CA SER A 265 -17.25 -18.39 -31.72
C SER A 265 -16.39 -19.20 -30.76
N MET A 266 -15.16 -19.54 -31.15
CA MET A 266 -14.20 -20.25 -30.29
C MET A 266 -13.81 -19.42 -29.03
N CYS A 267 -13.69 -18.08 -29.15
CA CYS A 267 -13.44 -17.23 -27.99
C CYS A 267 -14.60 -17.24 -26.99
N LYS A 268 -15.85 -17.24 -27.46
CA LYS A 268 -17.05 -17.33 -26.62
C LYS A 268 -17.12 -18.68 -25.91
N GLU A 269 -16.85 -19.77 -26.64
CA GLU A 269 -16.80 -21.12 -26.09
C GLU A 269 -15.74 -21.26 -25.00
N VAL A 270 -14.52 -20.72 -25.18
CA VAL A 270 -13.48 -20.68 -24.14
C VAL A 270 -13.97 -19.96 -22.87
N ILE A 271 -14.64 -18.80 -23.01
CA ILE A 271 -15.17 -18.08 -21.86
C ILE A 271 -16.21 -18.91 -21.12
N GLU A 272 -17.12 -19.59 -21.84
CA GLU A 272 -18.14 -20.44 -21.24
C GLU A 272 -17.52 -21.63 -20.46
N VAL A 273 -16.54 -22.30 -21.07
CA VAL A 273 -15.83 -23.41 -20.44
C VAL A 273 -15.08 -22.93 -19.19
N VAL A 274 -14.42 -21.80 -19.22
CA VAL A 274 -13.75 -21.23 -18.05
C VAL A 274 -14.73 -20.94 -16.94
N ASN A 275 -15.87 -20.29 -17.25
CA ASN A 275 -16.89 -19.98 -16.25
C ASN A 275 -17.48 -21.24 -15.59
N LYS A 276 -17.70 -22.31 -16.37
CA LYS A 276 -18.14 -23.59 -15.83
C LYS A 276 -17.06 -24.25 -14.95
N ALA A 277 -15.81 -24.26 -15.43
CA ALA A 277 -14.69 -24.90 -14.70
C ALA A 277 -14.39 -24.23 -13.34
N ILE A 278 -14.65 -22.92 -13.19
CA ILE A 278 -14.43 -22.18 -11.93
C ILE A 278 -15.65 -22.17 -11.01
N SER A 279 -16.78 -22.71 -11.43
CA SER A 279 -18.03 -22.72 -10.63
C SER A 279 -17.79 -23.35 -9.24
N GLY A 280 -18.12 -22.57 -8.17
CA GLY A 280 -17.83 -22.90 -6.78
C GLY A 280 -16.38 -22.65 -6.33
N LEU A 281 -15.55 -21.99 -7.16
CA LEU A 281 -14.17 -21.62 -6.86
C LEU A 281 -13.92 -20.12 -7.08
N GLU A 282 -14.97 -19.32 -7.23
CA GLU A 282 -14.88 -17.90 -7.61
C GLU A 282 -14.14 -17.07 -6.57
N ASP A 283 -14.14 -17.48 -5.31
CA ASP A 283 -13.38 -16.85 -4.22
C ASP A 283 -11.86 -17.10 -4.33
N LYS A 284 -11.44 -18.20 -4.97
CA LYS A 284 -10.04 -18.64 -5.10
C LYS A 284 -9.43 -18.41 -6.47
N VAL A 285 -10.26 -18.24 -7.49
CA VAL A 285 -9.82 -18.08 -8.89
C VAL A 285 -10.17 -16.69 -9.41
N GLU A 286 -9.17 -15.97 -9.92
CA GLU A 286 -9.35 -14.72 -10.65
C GLU A 286 -9.32 -15.00 -12.15
N VAL A 287 -10.28 -14.46 -12.89
CA VAL A 287 -10.31 -14.53 -14.36
C VAL A 287 -10.20 -13.14 -14.93
N VAL A 288 -9.18 -12.91 -15.77
CA VAL A 288 -8.97 -11.64 -16.46
C VAL A 288 -9.01 -11.88 -17.96
N ILE A 289 -9.83 -11.12 -18.68
CA ILE A 289 -10.01 -11.25 -20.11
C ILE A 289 -9.35 -10.08 -20.84
N TYR A 290 -8.34 -10.39 -21.65
CA TYR A 290 -7.65 -9.45 -22.52
C TYR A 290 -8.14 -9.61 -23.96
N ARG A 291 -8.39 -8.49 -24.62
CA ARG A 291 -8.84 -8.46 -26.02
C ARG A 291 -7.74 -7.95 -26.92
N ARG A 292 -7.46 -8.66 -28.01
CA ARG A 292 -6.45 -8.25 -28.99
C ARG A 292 -6.73 -6.84 -29.51
N GLY A 293 -5.68 -6.02 -29.57
CA GLY A 293 -5.76 -4.63 -30.06
C GLY A 293 -6.28 -3.61 -29.05
N LEU A 294 -6.81 -4.04 -27.90
CA LEU A 294 -7.03 -3.17 -26.77
C LEU A 294 -5.81 -3.25 -25.85
N GLY A 295 -5.21 -2.10 -25.55
CA GLY A 295 -4.05 -2.04 -24.65
C GLY A 295 -4.37 -2.58 -23.26
N VAL A 296 -3.33 -2.92 -22.52
CA VAL A 296 -3.44 -3.25 -21.10
C VAL A 296 -3.64 -1.93 -20.34
N PRO A 297 -4.62 -1.84 -19.42
CA PRO A 297 -4.82 -0.62 -18.64
C PRO A 297 -3.54 -0.19 -17.90
N PRO A 298 -3.29 1.12 -17.72
CA PRO A 298 -2.13 1.60 -16.99
C PRO A 298 -2.05 0.98 -15.59
N GLY A 299 -0.85 0.50 -15.21
CA GLY A 299 -0.61 -0.13 -13.91
C GLY A 299 -1.04 -1.60 -13.79
N VAL A 300 -1.65 -2.18 -14.81
CA VAL A 300 -1.95 -3.63 -14.85
C VAL A 300 -0.74 -4.39 -15.36
N ARG A 301 -0.31 -5.38 -14.60
CA ARG A 301 0.76 -6.29 -14.98
C ARG A 301 0.15 -7.54 -15.62
N ILE A 302 0.73 -7.98 -16.72
CA ILE A 302 0.37 -9.23 -17.40
C ILE A 302 1.48 -10.26 -17.25
N SER A 303 1.12 -11.53 -17.25
CA SER A 303 2.08 -12.63 -17.09
C SER A 303 2.98 -12.83 -18.33
N GLY A 304 4.12 -13.51 -18.15
CA GLY A 304 4.99 -13.88 -19.25
C GLY A 304 4.32 -14.79 -20.28
N GLY A 305 3.45 -15.71 -19.82
CA GLY A 305 2.66 -16.57 -20.69
C GLY A 305 1.69 -15.79 -21.57
N LEU A 306 1.02 -14.76 -20.99
CA LEU A 306 0.13 -13.91 -21.77
C LEU A 306 0.89 -13.02 -22.77
N GLN A 307 2.04 -12.46 -22.36
CA GLN A 307 2.92 -11.72 -23.28
C GLN A 307 3.35 -12.56 -24.48
N LYS A 308 3.76 -13.82 -24.22
CA LYS A 308 4.11 -14.77 -25.27
C LYS A 308 2.92 -15.06 -26.19
N ALA A 309 1.75 -15.36 -25.62
CA ALA A 309 0.52 -15.60 -26.40
C ALA A 309 0.14 -14.41 -27.30
N ALA A 310 0.27 -13.18 -26.79
CA ALA A 310 0.00 -11.95 -27.53
C ALA A 310 1.00 -11.73 -28.67
N LYS A 311 2.30 -11.90 -28.40
CA LYS A 311 3.37 -11.74 -29.39
C LYS A 311 3.24 -12.73 -30.55
N GLU A 312 2.90 -13.99 -30.26
CA GLU A 312 2.76 -15.06 -31.23
C GLU A 312 1.34 -15.18 -31.82
N SER A 313 0.47 -14.23 -31.50
CA SER A 313 -0.94 -14.22 -32.00
C SER A 313 -1.69 -15.53 -31.77
N MET A 314 -1.50 -16.12 -30.58
CA MET A 314 -2.16 -17.35 -30.15
C MET A 314 -3.55 -17.03 -29.56
N ILE A 315 -4.60 -16.99 -30.39
CA ILE A 315 -5.94 -16.60 -29.98
C ILE A 315 -6.95 -17.66 -30.38
N PRO A 316 -7.85 -18.10 -29.47
CA PRO A 316 -7.82 -17.84 -28.02
C PRO A 316 -6.67 -18.54 -27.31
N SER A 317 -6.27 -17.98 -26.15
CA SER A 317 -5.31 -18.61 -25.25
C SER A 317 -5.79 -18.56 -23.82
N ILE A 318 -5.46 -19.59 -23.04
CA ILE A 318 -5.68 -19.66 -21.60
C ILE A 318 -4.30 -19.76 -20.94
N VAL A 319 -3.99 -18.83 -20.07
CA VAL A 319 -2.79 -18.79 -19.25
C VAL A 319 -3.19 -18.97 -17.80
N ILE A 320 -2.57 -19.90 -17.08
CA ILE A 320 -2.88 -20.20 -15.68
C ILE A 320 -1.62 -19.97 -14.85
N ASN A 321 -1.72 -19.07 -13.85
CA ASN A 321 -0.61 -18.66 -12.99
C ASN A 321 0.68 -18.26 -13.77
N GLY A 322 0.50 -17.67 -14.95
CA GLY A 322 1.59 -17.23 -15.80
C GLY A 322 2.08 -18.25 -16.84
N ASP A 323 1.62 -19.51 -16.76
CA ASP A 323 1.96 -20.57 -17.72
C ASP A 323 0.92 -20.67 -18.83
N LEU A 324 1.37 -20.64 -20.08
CA LEU A 324 0.50 -20.79 -21.27
C LEU A 324 0.00 -22.25 -21.38
N SER A 325 -1.20 -22.49 -20.84
CA SER A 325 -1.80 -23.82 -20.74
C SER A 325 -2.51 -24.29 -22.01
N TYR A 326 -3.25 -23.38 -22.65
CA TYR A 326 -3.96 -23.70 -23.90
C TYR A 326 -3.78 -22.58 -24.94
N ARG A 327 -3.63 -22.98 -26.20
CA ARG A 327 -3.43 -22.09 -27.34
C ARG A 327 -4.26 -22.56 -28.55
N LYS A 328 -5.08 -21.66 -29.10
CA LYS A 328 -5.92 -21.94 -30.30
C LYS A 328 -6.77 -23.22 -30.14
N LYS A 329 -7.14 -23.55 -28.91
CA LYS A 329 -7.91 -24.77 -28.55
C LYS A 329 -8.86 -24.42 -27.42
N VAL A 330 -10.05 -25.04 -27.46
CA VAL A 330 -11.01 -25.05 -26.35
C VAL A 330 -10.78 -26.34 -25.54
N PRO A 331 -10.39 -26.27 -24.25
CA PRO A 331 -10.31 -27.45 -23.40
C PRO A 331 -11.69 -27.97 -23.05
N SER A 332 -11.79 -29.22 -22.59
CA SER A 332 -12.99 -29.66 -21.89
C SER A 332 -13.06 -29.01 -20.48
N GLU A 333 -14.28 -28.89 -19.96
CA GLU A 333 -14.50 -28.36 -18.60
C GLU A 333 -13.71 -29.15 -17.55
N ASN A 334 -13.73 -30.48 -17.63
CA ASN A 334 -13.01 -31.35 -16.68
C ASN A 334 -11.50 -31.18 -16.74
N GLU A 335 -10.91 -31.15 -17.94
CA GLU A 335 -9.47 -30.92 -18.10
C GLU A 335 -9.04 -29.57 -17.48
N LEU A 336 -9.82 -28.53 -17.72
CA LEU A 336 -9.50 -27.21 -17.18
C LEU A 336 -9.67 -27.18 -15.66
N ARG A 337 -10.75 -27.77 -15.15
CA ARG A 337 -11.03 -27.84 -13.70
C ARG A 337 -9.93 -28.61 -12.96
N ASP A 338 -9.47 -29.72 -13.51
CA ASP A 338 -8.37 -30.51 -12.91
C ASP A 338 -7.07 -29.70 -12.82
N ILE A 339 -6.73 -28.91 -13.83
CA ILE A 339 -5.56 -28.03 -13.77
C ILE A 339 -5.74 -26.95 -12.72
N ILE A 340 -6.92 -26.36 -12.63
CA ILE A 340 -7.24 -25.34 -11.60
C ILE A 340 -7.07 -25.95 -10.20
N LEU A 341 -7.65 -27.12 -9.93
CA LEU A 341 -7.57 -27.78 -8.64
C LEU A 341 -6.14 -28.15 -8.26
N ARG A 342 -5.31 -28.63 -9.19
CA ARG A 342 -3.88 -28.88 -8.94
C ARG A 342 -3.10 -27.62 -8.61
N ASN A 343 -3.51 -26.46 -9.11
CA ASN A 343 -2.88 -25.18 -8.78
C ASN A 343 -3.35 -24.60 -7.45
N LEU A 344 -4.52 -25.03 -6.94
CA LEU A 344 -5.01 -24.67 -5.61
C LEU A 344 -4.34 -25.46 -4.47
N THR A 345 -3.70 -26.61 -4.79
CA THR A 345 -3.05 -27.49 -3.82
C THR A 345 -1.52 -27.31 -3.74
N LYS A 346 -0.97 -26.42 -4.54
CA LYS A 346 0.46 -26.01 -4.50
C LYS A 346 0.64 -24.82 -3.56
#